data_083b22f84792ef398d73f0a011deb9c3
#
_entry.id   083b22f84792ef398d73f0a011deb9c3
#
_cell.length_a   1.000
_cell.length_b   1.000
_cell.length_c   1.000
_cell.angle_alpha   90.00
_cell.angle_beta   90.00
_cell.angle_gamma   90.00
#
_symmetry.space_group_name_H-M   'P 1'
#
loop_
_entity.id
_entity.type
_entity.pdbx_description
1 polymer ?
#
loop_
_entity_poly.entity_id
_entity_poly.type
_entity_poly.pdbx_seq_one_letter_code
_entity_poly.pdbx_strand_id
1 'polypeptide(L)' 'MKREELLKKVRKTGAVFVRHGKKHDIYKNPRTHEFTQIPRHPDINKYTAQDIIDKLSKIRP' A
#
# COMPACT_ATOMS: atom_id res chain seq x y z
N MET A 1 -6.15 4.36 -11.04
CA MET A 1 -6.23 2.95 -10.57
C MET A 1 -7.32 2.84 -9.51
N LYS A 2 -8.12 1.83 -9.61
CA LYS A 2 -9.14 1.58 -8.60
C LYS A 2 -8.48 1.07 -7.31
N ARG A 3 -9.02 1.52 -6.18
CA ARG A 3 -8.48 1.14 -4.87
C ARG A 3 -8.41 -0.39 -4.69
N GLU A 4 -9.41 -1.10 -5.18
CA GLU A 4 -9.45 -2.56 -5.10
C GLU A 4 -8.27 -3.21 -5.83
N GLU A 5 -7.92 -2.70 -7.00
CA GLU A 5 -6.76 -3.18 -7.75
C GLU A 5 -5.47 -2.88 -7.02
N LEU A 6 -5.37 -1.68 -6.44
CA LEU A 6 -4.21 -1.30 -5.66
C LEU A 6 -4.02 -2.23 -4.47
N LEU A 7 -5.10 -2.52 -3.74
CA LEU A 7 -5.03 -3.42 -2.59
C LEU A 7 -4.60 -4.83 -2.98
N LYS A 8 -5.04 -5.33 -4.13
CA LYS A 8 -4.58 -6.62 -4.63
C LYS A 8 -3.08 -6.62 -4.87
N LYS A 9 -2.57 -5.59 -5.52
CA LYS A 9 -1.14 -5.45 -5.79
C LYS A 9 -0.33 -5.30 -4.51
N VAL A 10 -0.86 -4.53 -3.55
CA VAL A 10 -0.23 -4.35 -2.24
C VAL A 10 -0.09 -5.69 -1.52
N ARG A 11 -1.15 -6.50 -1.52
CA ARG A 11 -1.12 -7.82 -0.89
C ARG A 11 -0.10 -8.75 -1.56
N LYS A 12 0.05 -8.65 -2.87
CA LYS A 12 1.03 -9.45 -3.61
C LYS A 12 2.47 -9.13 -3.21
N THR A 13 2.74 -7.93 -2.72
CA THR A 13 4.08 -7.58 -2.21
C THR A 13 4.38 -8.25 -0.87
N GLY A 14 3.38 -8.82 -0.23
CA GLY A 14 3.49 -9.38 1.11
C GLY A 14 3.03 -8.43 2.19
N ALA A 15 2.57 -7.23 1.83
CA ALA A 15 2.09 -6.26 2.81
C ALA A 15 0.76 -6.68 3.41
N VAL A 16 0.56 -6.34 4.67
CA VAL A 16 -0.64 -6.68 5.42
C VAL A 16 -1.25 -5.44 6.04
N PHE A 17 -2.55 -5.48 6.24
CA PHE A 17 -3.28 -4.41 6.92
C PHE A 17 -2.86 -4.35 8.39
N VAL A 18 -2.60 -3.15 8.88
CA VAL A 18 -2.20 -2.93 10.27
C VAL A 18 -3.33 -2.30 11.07
N ARG A 19 -3.82 -1.15 10.63
CA ARG A 19 -4.87 -0.45 11.35
C ARG A 19 -5.53 0.62 10.48
N HIS A 20 -6.69 1.08 10.90
CA HIS A 20 -7.34 2.24 10.30
C HIS A 20 -6.75 3.52 10.88
N GLY A 21 -6.26 4.41 10.02
CA GLY A 21 -5.95 5.77 10.39
C GLY A 21 -7.18 6.67 10.22
N LYS A 22 -7.03 7.98 10.45
CA LYS A 22 -8.15 8.92 10.33
C LYS A 22 -8.75 8.96 8.93
N LYS A 23 -7.92 9.04 7.90
CA LYS A 23 -8.35 9.13 6.49
C LYS A 23 -7.69 8.09 5.62
N HIS A 24 -6.86 7.24 6.19
CA HIS A 24 -6.05 6.29 5.45
C HIS A 24 -5.99 4.98 6.20
N ASP A 25 -5.81 3.90 5.46
CA ASP A 25 -5.52 2.61 6.06
C ASP A 25 -4.02 2.39 6.03
N ILE A 26 -3.47 1.88 7.13
CA ILE A 26 -2.03 1.64 7.26
C ILE A 26 -1.73 0.20 6.88
N TYR A 27 -0.84 0.01 5.93
CA TYR A 27 -0.33 -1.30 5.52
C TYR A 27 1.16 -1.36 5.76
N LYS A 28 1.63 -2.52 6.16
CA LYS A 28 3.05 -2.75 6.42
C LYS A 28 3.49 -4.04 5.73
N ASN A 29 4.69 -4.02 5.16
CA ASN A 29 5.30 -5.21 4.62
C ASN A 29 6.31 -5.76 5.64
N PRO A 30 6.02 -6.89 6.30
CA PRO A 30 6.92 -7.44 7.31
C PRO A 30 8.27 -7.89 6.75
N ARG A 31 8.34 -8.13 5.44
CA ARG A 31 9.60 -8.55 4.80
C ARG A 31 10.58 -7.39 4.64
N THR A 32 10.08 -6.20 4.38
CA THR A 32 10.91 -5.02 4.14
C THR A 32 10.88 -4.04 5.32
N HIS A 33 9.97 -4.23 6.28
CA HIS A 33 9.69 -3.33 7.40
C HIS A 33 9.18 -1.95 6.95
N GLU A 34 8.82 -1.82 5.67
CA GLU A 34 8.25 -0.59 5.16
C GLU A 34 6.75 -0.55 5.42
N PHE A 35 6.24 0.64 5.67
CA PHE A 35 4.80 0.84 5.82
C PHE A 35 4.38 2.09 5.08
N THR A 36 3.09 2.17 4.74
CA THR A 36 2.56 3.33 4.04
C THR A 36 1.07 3.47 4.32
N GLN A 37 0.56 4.64 3.99
CA GLN A 37 -0.85 4.96 4.14
C GLN A 37 -1.54 4.83 2.79
N ILE A 38 -2.66 4.12 2.77
CA ILE A 38 -3.44 3.95 1.54
C ILE A 38 -4.73 4.76 1.67
N PRO A 39 -4.95 5.75 0.78
CA PRO A 39 -6.17 6.57 0.83
C PRO A 39 -7.43 5.72 0.66
N ARG A 40 -8.52 6.13 1.31
CA ARG A 40 -9.81 5.44 1.20
C ARG A 40 -10.65 5.92 0.03
N HIS A 41 -10.06 6.59 -0.93
CA HIS A 41 -10.76 7.01 -2.14
C HIS A 41 -10.99 5.82 -3.07
N PRO A 42 -12.14 5.75 -3.76
CA PRO A 42 -12.41 4.64 -4.69
C PRO A 42 -11.46 4.62 -5.88
N ASP A 43 -10.99 5.79 -6.30
CA ASP A 43 -9.99 5.91 -7.35
C ASP A 43 -8.73 6.57 -6.80
N ILE A 44 -7.59 5.98 -7.09
CA ILE A 44 -6.30 6.48 -6.64
C ILE A 44 -5.46 6.85 -7.85
N ASN A 45 -4.86 8.04 -7.81
CA ASN A 45 -3.97 8.50 -8.86
C ASN A 45 -2.88 7.44 -9.11
N LYS A 46 -2.61 7.15 -10.39
CA LYS A 46 -1.66 6.09 -10.74
C LYS A 46 -0.26 6.34 -10.20
N TYR A 47 0.16 7.60 -10.10
CA TYR A 47 1.48 7.93 -9.54
C TYR A 47 1.52 7.63 -8.05
N THR A 48 0.45 8.00 -7.33
CA THR A 48 0.34 7.69 -5.90
C THR A 48 0.29 6.18 -5.70
N ALA A 49 -0.48 5.47 -6.52
CA ALA A 49 -0.59 4.02 -6.44
C ALA A 49 0.77 3.35 -6.68
N GLN A 50 1.51 3.81 -7.69
CA GLN A 50 2.81 3.26 -7.99
C GLN A 50 3.81 3.51 -6.86
N ASP A 51 3.78 4.71 -6.27
CA ASP A 51 4.64 5.02 -5.12
C ASP A 51 4.35 4.10 -3.95
N ILE A 52 3.09 3.83 -3.69
CA ILE A 52 2.68 2.91 -2.62
C ILE A 52 3.24 1.51 -2.88
N ILE A 53 3.05 1.01 -4.09
CA ILE A 53 3.54 -0.32 -4.48
C ILE A 53 5.05 -0.39 -4.38
N ASP A 54 5.74 0.61 -4.92
CA ASP A 54 7.20 0.67 -4.90
C ASP A 54 7.73 0.67 -3.47
N LYS A 55 7.12 1.46 -2.61
CA LYS A 55 7.54 1.57 -1.22
C LYS A 55 7.37 0.24 -0.48
N LEU A 56 6.26 -0.44 -0.70
CA LEU A 56 5.97 -1.71 -0.02
C LEU A 56 6.70 -2.90 -0.62
N SER A 57 7.09 -2.82 -1.89
CA SER A 57 7.80 -3.91 -2.56
C SER A 57 9.32 -3.75 -2.54
N LYS A 58 9.83 -2.66 -1.98
CA LYS A 58 11.25 -2.36 -1.97
C LYS A 58 11.99 -3.32 -1.07
N ILE A 59 12.78 -4.20 -1.67
CA ILE A 59 13.61 -5.15 -0.94
C ILE A 59 14.93 -4.46 -0.64
N ARG A 60 15.25 -4.36 0.65
CA ARG A 60 16.56 -3.84 1.04
C ARG A 60 17.57 -4.97 1.05
N PRO A 61 18.74 -4.74 0.48
CA PRO A 61 19.81 -5.72 0.52
C PRO A 61 20.31 -5.96 1.95
#